data_f6d897a0ab486f35faee27d21c8138a9
#
_entry.id   f6d897a0ab486f35faee27d21c8138a9
#
_cell.length_a   1.000
_cell.length_b   1.000
_cell.length_c   1.000
_cell.angle_alpha   90.00
_cell.angle_beta   90.00
_cell.angle_gamma   90.00
#
_symmetry.space_group_name_H-M   'P 1'
#
loop_
_entity.id
_entity.type
_entity.pdbx_description
1 polymer ?
#
loop_
_entity_poly.entity_id
_entity_poly.type
_entity_poly.pdbx_seq_one_letter_code
_entity_poly.pdbx_strand_id
1 'polypeptide(L)'
;VDGLTKIKKIDLVTTEATQAENLRKLLLAMSKDVRVLMVKLADRLHNMRTIEHVKPEKRLRVAQETMDIYAPLAGRMGMQTVRDELEDISFRVLNPDANKIIQDRLSQLHEESGDVLREIEKALATKLAENGIKAEVYGREKRPYSIWRKMERKHLSLGQLSDIFGFRVLVGTVDQCYRAIGIVHRTWRAIPGRFKDYISTPKQNDYRSLHTIVIGPHHMRVEMQIRTKLMHEIAERGVAAHALYKDAPDAKEALDGFRAPGAESNAYRWLRHLVEMLQEGESPKEFLEHTKLELFHDQVFCFTPKGQLIALPRGATPIDFAYAVHTSIGDSCVGCKVNGRHAPLVAELENGDEVDIIRSDAQVPPPAWENIAVTGKARAAIRRATRAAMRKQFAGLGREIVEKLLAKQNKPMVVKEIAAAVPRLGHKNVDDTMAAIGRGDLSGYDMLKAMGLTVEASQMRESRRKGTGTKKSDPAHAASVPVRGLSGNMAFTISKETGAVPGERIVGITMPGEGVTIYPIFARALEQFDSQPERWIDLAWDSAASDQKFPARINIVLLNEIGALAQVTQVIGDQGGNIDELQMMARQGVRDFFDLDILLEVHDARHLNDIIAGLRTKNAVSAVSRATG
;
A
#
# COMPACT_ATOMS: atom_id res chain seq x y z
N VAL A 1 29.99 11.78 -15.21
CA VAL A 1 29.57 12.72 -16.26
C VAL A 1 28.44 12.13 -17.10
N ASP A 2 28.53 10.88 -17.57
CA ASP A 2 27.51 10.25 -18.41
C ASP A 2 26.12 10.16 -17.76
N GLY A 3 26.04 9.93 -16.47
CA GLY A 3 24.77 9.89 -15.72
C GLY A 3 24.08 11.25 -15.55
N LEU A 4 24.77 12.35 -15.81
CA LEU A 4 24.27 13.72 -15.69
C LEU A 4 23.77 14.29 -17.03
N THR A 5 24.17 13.69 -18.16
CA THR A 5 23.78 14.17 -19.49
C THR A 5 22.36 13.75 -19.83
N LYS A 6 21.57 14.70 -20.37
CA LYS A 6 20.23 14.39 -20.92
C LYS A 6 20.38 13.50 -22.15
N ILE A 7 19.46 12.57 -22.33
CA ILE A 7 19.37 11.77 -23.55
C ILE A 7 19.17 12.73 -24.73
N LYS A 8 20.04 12.66 -25.75
CA LYS A 8 19.77 13.25 -27.05
C LYS A 8 18.45 12.64 -27.54
N LYS A 9 17.54 13.48 -28.07
CA LYS A 9 16.22 13.09 -28.58
C LYS A 9 16.34 11.79 -29.41
N ILE A 10 16.00 10.69 -28.79
CA ILE A 10 15.61 9.45 -29.44
C ILE A 10 14.10 9.57 -29.55
N ASP A 11 13.50 9.10 -30.63
CA ASP A 11 12.08 9.19 -31.02
C ASP A 11 11.11 8.67 -29.92
N LEU A 12 11.06 9.35 -28.79
CA LEU A 12 10.10 9.08 -27.71
C LEU A 12 8.85 9.94 -27.98
N VAL A 13 7.76 9.27 -28.27
CA VAL A 13 6.50 9.83 -28.76
C VAL A 13 5.81 10.75 -27.75
N THR A 14 6.14 10.68 -26.43
CA THR A 14 5.50 11.52 -25.41
C THR A 14 6.50 12.17 -24.44
N THR A 15 6.12 13.32 -23.89
CA THR A 15 6.90 14.04 -22.85
C THR A 15 7.09 13.18 -21.59
N GLU A 16 6.08 12.37 -21.23
CA GLU A 16 6.11 11.46 -20.09
C GLU A 16 7.13 10.33 -20.27
N ALA A 17 7.19 9.72 -21.45
CA ALA A 17 8.18 8.68 -21.76
C ALA A 17 9.61 9.23 -21.68
N THR A 18 9.81 10.49 -22.11
CA THR A 18 11.11 11.17 -22.00
C THR A 18 11.50 11.41 -20.54
N GLN A 19 10.55 11.81 -19.69
CA GLN A 19 10.78 11.99 -18.24
C GLN A 19 11.11 10.67 -17.55
N ALA A 20 10.36 9.62 -17.85
CA ALA A 20 10.57 8.28 -17.32
C ALA A 20 11.96 7.74 -17.64
N GLU A 21 12.41 7.88 -18.90
CA GLU A 21 13.72 7.38 -19.31
C GLU A 21 14.87 8.23 -18.75
N ASN A 22 14.69 9.55 -18.61
CA ASN A 22 15.67 10.41 -17.92
C ASN A 22 15.80 10.05 -16.44
N LEU A 23 14.68 9.77 -15.75
CA LEU A 23 14.67 9.32 -14.38
C LEU A 23 15.34 7.95 -14.24
N ARG A 24 15.03 7.01 -15.14
CA ARG A 24 15.66 5.69 -15.20
C ARG A 24 17.18 5.78 -15.31
N LYS A 25 17.70 6.59 -16.23
CA LYS A 25 19.14 6.84 -16.36
C LYS A 25 19.75 7.41 -15.09
N LEU A 26 19.09 8.40 -14.49
CA LEU A 26 19.54 8.99 -13.24
C LEU A 26 19.66 7.94 -12.14
N LEU A 27 18.63 7.11 -11.95
CA LEU A 27 18.60 6.08 -10.92
C LEU A 27 19.67 5.00 -11.16
N LEU A 28 19.87 4.56 -12.40
CA LEU A 28 20.95 3.63 -12.76
C LEU A 28 22.34 4.21 -12.51
N ALA A 29 22.54 5.50 -12.77
CA ALA A 29 23.81 6.16 -12.48
C ALA A 29 24.03 6.32 -10.96
N MET A 30 22.96 6.62 -10.21
CA MET A 30 22.99 6.75 -8.75
C MET A 30 23.32 5.43 -8.04
N SER A 31 22.86 4.29 -8.58
CA SER A 31 23.17 2.97 -8.01
C SER A 31 24.67 2.63 -8.07
N LYS A 32 25.37 3.20 -9.04
CA LYS A 32 26.82 3.06 -9.18
C LYS A 32 27.56 4.07 -8.30
N ASP A 33 27.07 5.30 -8.22
CA ASP A 33 27.69 6.37 -7.43
C ASP A 33 26.65 7.41 -6.99
N VAL A 34 26.37 7.45 -5.71
CA VAL A 34 25.39 8.40 -5.11
C VAL A 34 25.78 9.86 -5.29
N ARG A 35 27.06 10.17 -5.51
CA ARG A 35 27.51 11.55 -5.77
C ARG A 35 26.86 12.16 -7.01
N VAL A 36 26.48 11.32 -7.99
CA VAL A 36 25.69 11.76 -9.16
C VAL A 36 24.39 12.41 -8.74
N LEU A 37 23.68 11.82 -7.75
CA LEU A 37 22.46 12.41 -7.21
C LEU A 37 22.72 13.73 -6.50
N MET A 38 23.78 13.80 -5.68
CA MET A 38 24.11 15.03 -4.93
C MET A 38 24.34 16.20 -5.90
N VAL A 39 25.12 15.97 -6.96
CA VAL A 39 25.36 16.98 -8.02
C VAL A 39 24.05 17.35 -8.72
N LYS A 40 23.19 16.35 -9.01
CA LYS A 40 21.91 16.60 -9.68
C LYS A 40 20.91 17.37 -8.83
N LEU A 41 20.86 17.08 -7.51
CA LEU A 41 20.05 17.84 -6.56
C LEU A 41 20.56 19.27 -6.41
N ALA A 42 21.88 19.47 -6.36
CA ALA A 42 22.48 20.80 -6.30
C ALA A 42 22.19 21.62 -7.58
N ASP A 43 22.33 21.00 -8.77
CA ASP A 43 21.96 21.60 -10.06
C ASP A 43 20.47 21.98 -10.07
N ARG A 44 19.58 21.07 -9.65
CA ARG A 44 18.15 21.32 -9.58
C ARG A 44 17.82 22.46 -8.61
N LEU A 45 18.43 22.47 -7.44
CA LEU A 45 18.23 23.52 -6.43
C LEU A 45 18.67 24.88 -6.95
N HIS A 46 19.81 24.95 -7.61
CA HIS A 46 20.28 26.18 -8.26
C HIS A 46 19.29 26.67 -9.32
N ASN A 47 18.82 25.75 -10.21
CA ASN A 47 17.85 26.07 -11.23
C ASN A 47 16.50 26.53 -10.63
N MET A 48 16.09 25.99 -9.51
CA MET A 48 14.88 26.42 -8.79
C MET A 48 15.05 27.80 -8.15
N ARG A 49 16.19 28.11 -7.57
CA ARG A 49 16.50 29.45 -7.03
C ARG A 49 16.46 30.54 -8.10
N THR A 50 16.76 30.18 -9.36
CA THR A 50 16.79 31.09 -10.51
C THR A 50 15.59 30.92 -11.45
N ILE A 51 14.51 30.27 -10.99
CA ILE A 51 13.36 29.88 -11.84
C ILE A 51 12.61 31.10 -12.41
N GLU A 52 12.75 32.27 -11.81
CA GLU A 52 12.12 33.52 -12.25
C GLU A 52 12.59 33.98 -13.63
N HIS A 53 13.81 33.58 -14.02
CA HIS A 53 14.37 33.88 -15.35
C HIS A 53 13.91 32.93 -16.46
N VAL A 54 13.11 31.91 -16.11
CA VAL A 54 12.58 30.91 -17.05
C VAL A 54 11.21 31.34 -17.57
N LYS A 55 10.88 31.03 -18.85
CA LYS A 55 9.56 31.30 -19.45
C LYS A 55 8.44 30.70 -18.61
N PRO A 56 7.28 31.39 -18.42
CA PRO A 56 6.19 30.95 -17.51
C PRO A 56 5.74 29.52 -17.72
N GLU A 57 5.48 29.09 -18.96
CA GLU A 57 5.03 27.74 -19.30
C GLU A 57 6.05 26.66 -18.88
N LYS A 58 7.34 26.92 -19.10
CA LYS A 58 8.42 26.03 -18.70
C LYS A 58 8.62 26.05 -17.18
N ARG A 59 8.36 27.19 -16.53
CA ARG A 59 8.46 27.37 -15.08
C ARG A 59 7.52 26.42 -14.32
N LEU A 60 6.24 26.37 -14.70
CA LEU A 60 5.25 25.47 -14.11
C LEU A 60 5.66 24.00 -14.26
N ARG A 61 6.10 23.60 -15.45
CA ARG A 61 6.55 22.22 -15.70
C ARG A 61 7.77 21.84 -14.85
N VAL A 62 8.75 22.74 -14.72
CA VAL A 62 9.96 22.49 -13.92
C VAL A 62 9.62 22.42 -12.45
N ALA A 63 8.72 23.28 -11.94
CA ALA A 63 8.24 23.25 -10.57
C ALA A 63 7.49 21.94 -10.26
N GLN A 64 6.60 21.49 -11.16
CA GLN A 64 5.88 20.23 -11.01
C GLN A 64 6.83 19.02 -11.00
N GLU A 65 7.76 18.94 -11.96
CA GLU A 65 8.78 17.88 -11.98
C GLU A 65 9.63 17.86 -10.69
N THR A 66 9.95 19.05 -10.17
CA THR A 66 10.71 19.18 -8.93
C THR A 66 9.92 18.68 -7.73
N MET A 67 8.64 19.03 -7.64
CA MET A 67 7.73 18.59 -6.59
C MET A 67 7.49 17.07 -6.63
N ASP A 68 7.32 16.52 -7.85
CA ASP A 68 6.97 15.11 -8.05
C ASP A 68 8.17 14.15 -7.91
N ILE A 69 9.40 14.61 -8.19
CA ILE A 69 10.55 13.71 -8.30
C ILE A 69 11.71 14.16 -7.40
N TYR A 70 12.22 15.39 -7.57
CA TYR A 70 13.49 15.77 -6.94
C TYR A 70 13.36 16.08 -5.45
N ALA A 71 12.28 16.71 -5.01
CA ALA A 71 12.06 16.98 -3.60
C ALA A 71 11.83 15.69 -2.80
N PRO A 72 10.98 14.73 -3.25
CA PRO A 72 10.89 13.42 -2.62
C PRO A 72 12.20 12.62 -2.62
N LEU A 73 12.98 12.65 -3.71
CA LEU A 73 14.31 12.02 -3.76
C LEU A 73 15.26 12.60 -2.70
N ALA A 74 15.31 13.93 -2.58
CA ALA A 74 16.10 14.60 -1.53
C ALA A 74 15.67 14.13 -0.13
N GLY A 75 14.36 14.01 0.10
CA GLY A 75 13.80 13.51 1.36
C GLY A 75 14.18 12.06 1.66
N ARG A 76 14.15 11.16 0.66
CA ARG A 76 14.58 9.76 0.79
C ARG A 76 16.08 9.64 1.07
N MET A 77 16.88 10.53 0.53
CA MET A 77 18.31 10.61 0.80
C MET A 77 18.64 11.32 2.12
N GLY A 78 17.63 11.73 2.90
CA GLY A 78 17.80 12.42 4.17
C GLY A 78 18.23 13.89 4.04
N MET A 79 18.34 14.44 2.82
CA MET A 79 18.77 15.82 2.56
C MET A 79 17.61 16.81 2.81
N GLN A 80 17.21 16.93 4.09
CA GLN A 80 16.00 17.64 4.50
C GLN A 80 16.03 19.13 4.09
N THR A 81 17.17 19.79 4.25
CA THR A 81 17.32 21.21 3.88
C THR A 81 17.05 21.43 2.39
N VAL A 82 17.62 20.57 1.54
CA VAL A 82 17.42 20.63 0.07
C VAL A 82 15.96 20.35 -0.27
N ARG A 83 15.36 19.32 0.33
CA ARG A 83 13.97 18.97 0.13
C ARG A 83 13.04 20.14 0.46
N ASP A 84 13.18 20.67 1.67
CA ASP A 84 12.31 21.72 2.17
C ASP A 84 12.38 22.99 1.28
N GLU A 85 13.56 23.32 0.76
CA GLU A 85 13.74 24.46 -0.13
C GLU A 85 13.17 24.19 -1.54
N LEU A 86 13.36 22.98 -2.09
CA LEU A 86 12.76 22.58 -3.37
C LEU A 86 11.22 22.58 -3.29
N GLU A 87 10.66 22.06 -2.20
CA GLU A 87 9.21 22.06 -1.96
C GLU A 87 8.65 23.49 -1.89
N ASP A 88 9.29 24.40 -1.14
CA ASP A 88 8.81 25.77 -0.97
C ASP A 88 8.88 26.60 -2.25
N ILE A 89 9.99 26.49 -3.01
CA ILE A 89 10.12 27.21 -4.28
C ILE A 89 9.08 26.67 -5.27
N SER A 90 8.92 25.35 -5.36
CA SER A 90 7.92 24.73 -6.22
C SER A 90 6.49 25.13 -5.85
N PHE A 91 6.17 25.13 -4.54
CA PHE A 91 4.86 25.54 -4.04
C PHE A 91 4.54 27.00 -4.39
N ARG A 92 5.50 27.90 -4.21
CA ARG A 92 5.36 29.33 -4.59
C ARG A 92 5.04 29.50 -6.08
N VAL A 93 5.60 28.67 -6.94
CA VAL A 93 5.36 28.71 -8.38
C VAL A 93 4.03 28.08 -8.77
N LEU A 94 3.66 26.95 -8.15
CA LEU A 94 2.47 26.17 -8.49
C LEU A 94 1.19 26.75 -7.86
N ASN A 95 1.30 27.31 -6.65
CA ASN A 95 0.16 27.82 -5.85
C ASN A 95 0.49 29.21 -5.27
N PRO A 96 0.68 30.26 -6.09
CA PRO A 96 1.15 31.57 -5.63
C PRO A 96 0.20 32.22 -4.63
N ASP A 97 -1.11 32.12 -4.83
CA ASP A 97 -2.13 32.74 -3.96
C ASP A 97 -2.15 32.08 -2.59
N ALA A 98 -2.16 30.74 -2.54
CA ALA A 98 -2.11 30.01 -1.28
C ALA A 98 -0.81 30.28 -0.51
N ASN A 99 0.32 30.35 -1.22
CA ASN A 99 1.61 30.69 -0.62
C ASN A 99 1.59 32.08 -0.02
N LYS A 100 1.03 33.09 -0.71
CA LYS A 100 0.92 34.46 -0.22
C LYS A 100 0.08 34.55 1.06
N ILE A 101 -1.12 33.95 1.07
CA ILE A 101 -2.01 33.92 2.24
C ILE A 101 -1.31 33.31 3.45
N ILE A 102 -0.57 32.22 3.26
CA ILE A 102 0.16 31.57 4.35
C ILE A 102 1.31 32.44 4.83
N GLN A 103 2.08 33.06 3.93
CA GLN A 103 3.18 33.96 4.30
C GLN A 103 2.69 35.20 5.06
N ASP A 104 1.61 35.85 4.62
CA ASP A 104 1.03 37.00 5.29
C ASP A 104 0.60 36.63 6.72
N ARG A 105 -0.01 35.46 6.91
CA ARG A 105 -0.41 34.99 8.24
C ARG A 105 0.78 34.61 9.12
N LEU A 106 1.84 34.01 8.56
CA LEU A 106 3.07 33.73 9.30
C LEU A 106 3.73 35.00 9.80
N SER A 107 3.80 36.05 8.97
CA SER A 107 4.33 37.37 9.36
C SER A 107 3.55 37.95 10.51
N GLN A 108 2.21 37.95 10.46
CA GLN A 108 1.37 38.40 11.57
C GLN A 108 1.62 37.62 12.86
N LEU A 109 1.67 36.28 12.77
CA LEU A 109 1.92 35.41 13.92
C LEU A 109 3.32 35.64 14.52
N HIS A 110 4.30 35.94 13.68
CA HIS A 110 5.66 36.28 14.15
C HIS A 110 5.70 37.61 14.92
N GLU A 111 4.97 38.61 14.44
CA GLU A 111 4.83 39.89 15.16
C GLU A 111 4.09 39.71 16.48
N GLU A 112 3.00 38.90 16.50
CA GLU A 112 2.20 38.65 17.72
C GLU A 112 2.92 37.77 18.76
N SER A 113 3.79 36.84 18.33
CA SER A 113 4.33 35.77 19.18
C SER A 113 5.86 35.79 19.36
N GLY A 114 6.59 36.73 18.73
CA GLY A 114 8.05 36.72 18.71
C GLY A 114 8.70 36.78 20.10
N ASP A 115 8.09 37.48 21.04
CA ASP A 115 8.58 37.56 22.44
C ASP A 115 8.33 36.27 23.20
N VAL A 116 7.17 35.62 22.96
CA VAL A 116 6.82 34.34 23.59
C VAL A 116 7.75 33.22 23.11
N LEU A 117 8.15 33.24 21.83
CA LEU A 117 9.10 32.24 21.30
C LEU A 117 10.46 32.35 22.00
N ARG A 118 10.97 33.57 22.17
CA ARG A 118 12.22 33.83 22.92
C ARG A 118 12.12 33.43 24.40
N GLU A 119 10.97 33.68 25.02
CA GLU A 119 10.69 33.23 26.38
C GLU A 119 10.75 31.69 26.49
N ILE A 120 10.14 30.96 25.57
CA ILE A 120 10.14 29.48 25.53
C ILE A 120 11.57 28.95 25.33
N GLU A 121 12.35 29.54 24.41
CA GLU A 121 13.75 29.14 24.17
C GLU A 121 14.59 29.28 25.45
N LYS A 122 14.49 30.47 26.11
CA LYS A 122 15.20 30.74 27.33
C LYS A 122 14.77 29.86 28.50
N ALA A 123 13.47 29.64 28.66
CA ALA A 123 12.92 28.74 29.69
C ALA A 123 13.41 27.30 29.52
N LEU A 124 13.40 26.77 28.28
CA LEU A 124 13.92 25.45 27.97
C LEU A 124 15.42 25.34 28.25
N ALA A 125 16.22 26.29 27.75
CA ALA A 125 17.65 26.28 27.93
C ALA A 125 18.02 26.34 29.44
N THR A 126 17.35 27.20 30.21
CA THR A 126 17.54 27.32 31.64
C THR A 126 17.18 26.02 32.37
N LYS A 127 16.01 25.44 32.10
CA LYS A 127 15.57 24.20 32.74
C LYS A 127 16.49 23.01 32.45
N LEU A 128 17.02 22.92 31.25
CA LEU A 128 17.97 21.87 30.87
C LEU A 128 19.32 22.11 31.59
N ALA A 129 19.81 23.35 31.66
CA ALA A 129 21.05 23.71 32.34
C ALA A 129 20.96 23.43 33.84
N GLU A 130 19.87 23.81 34.54
CA GLU A 130 19.61 23.50 35.94
C GLU A 130 19.70 21.99 36.26
N ASN A 131 19.43 21.14 35.29
CA ASN A 131 19.51 19.67 35.40
C ASN A 131 20.82 19.09 34.81
N GLY A 132 21.83 19.93 34.60
CA GLY A 132 23.15 19.49 34.13
C GLY A 132 23.23 19.10 32.67
N ILE A 133 22.29 19.55 31.83
CA ILE A 133 22.30 19.31 30.39
C ILE A 133 22.62 20.60 29.65
N LYS A 134 23.79 20.65 29.02
CA LYS A 134 24.15 21.73 28.10
C LYS A 134 23.47 21.51 26.76
N ALA A 135 22.44 22.28 26.45
CA ALA A 135 21.66 22.18 25.24
C ALA A 135 21.68 23.47 24.42
N GLU A 136 21.67 23.35 23.11
CA GLU A 136 21.36 24.44 22.19
C GLU A 136 19.88 24.36 21.84
N VAL A 137 19.13 25.41 22.15
CA VAL A 137 17.69 25.48 21.90
C VAL A 137 17.42 26.61 20.92
N TYR A 138 16.68 26.33 19.86
CA TYR A 138 16.26 27.38 18.92
C TYR A 138 14.89 27.05 18.33
N GLY A 139 14.10 28.11 18.14
CA GLY A 139 12.82 28.05 17.48
C GLY A 139 12.96 27.79 15.98
N ARG A 140 12.05 27.04 15.43
CA ARG A 140 11.90 26.79 13.99
C ARG A 140 10.47 27.10 13.58
N GLU A 141 10.32 28.04 12.70
CA GLU A 141 9.08 28.28 12.00
C GLU A 141 8.87 27.22 10.91
N LYS A 142 7.64 26.70 10.78
CA LYS A 142 7.31 25.76 9.72
C LYS A 142 7.21 26.49 8.38
N ARG A 143 7.74 25.88 7.34
CA ARG A 143 7.73 26.44 6.01
C ARG A 143 6.32 26.44 5.39
N PRO A 144 6.00 27.40 4.49
CA PRO A 144 4.66 27.57 3.90
C PRO A 144 4.10 26.29 3.29
N TYR A 145 4.89 25.57 2.50
CA TYR A 145 4.44 24.29 1.93
C TYR A 145 4.08 23.23 2.98
N SER A 146 4.90 23.12 4.04
CA SER A 146 4.62 22.17 5.13
C SER A 146 3.31 22.47 5.86
N ILE A 147 2.97 23.76 5.99
CA ILE A 147 1.71 24.24 6.57
C ILE A 147 0.55 23.90 5.65
N TRP A 148 0.65 24.26 4.37
CA TRP A 148 -0.38 23.98 3.36
C TRP A 148 -0.70 22.50 3.25
N ARG A 149 0.32 21.64 3.12
CA ARG A 149 0.19 20.19 3.07
C ARG A 149 -0.50 19.62 4.31
N LYS A 150 -0.26 20.21 5.50
CA LYS A 150 -0.92 19.80 6.73
C LYS A 150 -2.39 20.20 6.75
N MET A 151 -2.72 21.40 6.26
CA MET A 151 -4.10 21.88 6.12
C MET A 151 -4.90 20.98 5.20
N GLU A 152 -4.38 20.68 4.01
CA GLU A 152 -5.01 19.75 3.06
C GLU A 152 -5.26 18.37 3.66
N ARG A 153 -4.21 17.77 4.23
CA ARG A 153 -4.26 16.39 4.73
C ARG A 153 -5.19 16.21 5.94
N LYS A 154 -5.39 17.26 6.74
CA LYS A 154 -6.22 17.22 7.96
C LYS A 154 -7.53 17.97 7.83
N HIS A 155 -7.79 18.55 6.67
CA HIS A 155 -8.94 19.41 6.42
C HIS A 155 -9.10 20.53 7.48
N LEU A 156 -7.97 21.14 7.89
CA LEU A 156 -7.92 22.19 8.89
C LEU A 156 -7.82 23.57 8.23
N SER A 157 -8.51 24.55 8.80
CA SER A 157 -8.27 25.95 8.44
C SER A 157 -6.95 26.46 9.04
N LEU A 158 -6.41 27.54 8.47
CA LEU A 158 -5.16 28.15 8.94
C LEU A 158 -5.25 28.60 10.41
N GLY A 159 -6.41 29.09 10.87
CA GLY A 159 -6.65 29.47 12.25
C GLY A 159 -6.71 28.30 13.25
N GLN A 160 -6.94 27.08 12.77
CA GLN A 160 -6.98 25.87 13.61
C GLN A 160 -5.60 25.22 13.77
N LEU A 161 -4.58 25.71 13.06
CA LEU A 161 -3.22 25.23 13.19
C LEU A 161 -2.57 25.80 14.45
N SER A 162 -2.46 24.97 15.47
CA SER A 162 -1.91 25.34 16.78
C SER A 162 -0.42 25.00 16.95
N ASP A 163 0.23 24.39 15.96
CA ASP A 163 1.62 23.92 16.01
C ASP A 163 2.46 24.46 14.83
N ILE A 164 2.36 25.76 14.60
CA ILE A 164 3.12 26.46 13.55
C ILE A 164 4.59 26.58 13.96
N PHE A 165 4.85 26.77 15.25
CA PHE A 165 6.19 26.89 15.80
C PHE A 165 6.65 25.57 16.40
N GLY A 166 7.88 25.19 16.09
CA GLY A 166 8.56 24.04 16.68
C GLY A 166 9.90 24.46 17.28
N PHE A 167 10.39 23.68 18.22
CA PHE A 167 11.69 23.93 18.85
C PHE A 167 12.62 22.74 18.61
N ARG A 168 13.87 23.04 18.31
CA ARG A 168 14.96 22.07 18.27
C ARG A 168 15.80 22.20 19.51
N VAL A 169 16.05 21.05 20.13
CA VAL A 169 16.90 20.93 21.31
C VAL A 169 18.06 20.01 20.93
N LEU A 170 19.26 20.58 20.80
CA LEU A 170 20.47 19.82 20.49
C LEU A 170 21.25 19.57 21.77
N VAL A 171 21.56 18.31 22.01
CA VAL A 171 22.33 17.85 23.19
C VAL A 171 23.58 17.05 22.75
N GLY A 172 24.45 16.71 23.70
CA GLY A 172 25.71 16.01 23.38
C GLY A 172 25.56 14.52 23.12
N THR A 173 24.73 13.82 23.91
CA THR A 173 24.63 12.36 23.88
C THR A 173 23.19 11.87 23.78
N VAL A 174 23.01 10.60 23.42
CA VAL A 174 21.69 9.95 23.35
C VAL A 174 21.04 9.87 24.73
N ASP A 175 21.79 9.53 25.76
CA ASP A 175 21.30 9.55 27.14
C ASP A 175 20.73 10.94 27.50
N GLN A 176 21.43 12.00 27.13
CA GLN A 176 20.93 13.36 27.34
C GLN A 176 19.63 13.64 26.56
N CYS A 177 19.38 13.02 25.40
CA CYS A 177 18.11 13.15 24.70
C CYS A 177 16.95 12.62 25.55
N TYR A 178 17.09 11.41 26.12
CA TYR A 178 16.05 10.80 26.96
C TYR A 178 15.90 11.52 28.32
N ARG A 179 16.99 12.00 28.90
CA ARG A 179 16.92 12.84 30.11
C ARG A 179 16.23 14.17 29.83
N ALA A 180 16.53 14.82 28.70
CA ALA A 180 15.94 16.09 28.31
C ALA A 180 14.42 15.98 28.14
N ILE A 181 13.91 14.91 27.49
CA ILE A 181 12.46 14.73 27.36
C ILE A 181 11.78 14.51 28.71
N GLY A 182 12.42 13.80 29.65
CA GLY A 182 11.94 13.65 31.02
C GLY A 182 11.82 14.99 31.75
N ILE A 183 12.81 15.87 31.59
CA ILE A 183 12.80 17.25 32.18
C ILE A 183 11.66 18.06 31.53
N VAL A 184 11.53 18.04 30.22
CA VAL A 184 10.48 18.75 29.49
C VAL A 184 9.09 18.31 29.94
N HIS A 185 8.82 17.00 30.04
CA HIS A 185 7.52 16.48 30.46
C HIS A 185 7.19 16.74 31.94
N ARG A 186 8.21 16.91 32.77
CA ARG A 186 8.03 17.36 34.17
C ARG A 186 7.74 18.84 34.27
N THR A 187 8.26 19.64 33.33
CA THR A 187 8.09 21.09 33.30
C THR A 187 6.76 21.49 32.67
N TRP A 188 6.42 20.86 31.55
CA TRP A 188 5.21 21.14 30.77
C TRP A 188 4.42 19.87 30.48
N ARG A 189 3.09 19.99 30.54
CA ARG A 189 2.21 18.84 30.33
C ARG A 189 2.28 18.35 28.89
N ALA A 190 2.69 17.10 28.68
CA ALA A 190 2.71 16.47 27.37
C ALA A 190 1.29 16.15 26.86
N ILE A 191 1.08 16.28 25.55
CA ILE A 191 -0.18 15.88 24.90
C ILE A 191 -0.14 14.37 24.62
N PRO A 192 -1.09 13.58 25.16
CA PRO A 192 -1.13 12.14 24.95
C PRO A 192 -1.13 11.76 23.46
N GLY A 193 -0.44 10.65 23.11
CA GLY A 193 -0.35 10.15 21.72
C GLY A 193 0.48 11.00 20.77
N ARG A 194 1.19 12.04 21.29
CA ARG A 194 2.04 12.92 20.45
C ARG A 194 3.54 12.72 20.67
N PHE A 195 3.92 11.78 21.50
CA PHE A 195 5.31 11.35 21.65
C PHE A 195 5.67 10.35 20.54
N LYS A 196 6.85 10.53 19.91
CA LYS A 196 7.41 9.61 18.92
C LYS A 196 8.91 9.48 19.14
N ASP A 197 9.37 8.25 19.24
CA ASP A 197 10.76 7.91 19.40
C ASP A 197 11.35 7.40 18.08
N TYR A 198 12.01 8.31 17.36
CA TYR A 198 12.77 7.98 16.16
C TYR A 198 14.26 7.74 16.46
N ILE A 199 14.68 7.69 17.74
CA ILE A 199 16.03 7.27 18.10
C ILE A 199 16.07 5.74 18.18
N SER A 200 15.13 5.13 18.90
CA SER A 200 14.98 3.67 19.01
C SER A 200 14.50 3.05 17.71
N THR A 201 13.61 3.73 16.98
CA THR A 201 13.06 3.26 15.70
C THR A 201 13.28 4.32 14.62
N PRO A 202 14.49 4.36 14.00
CA PRO A 202 14.84 5.37 13.00
C PRO A 202 13.98 5.27 11.74
N LYS A 203 13.78 6.41 11.06
CA LYS A 203 13.16 6.40 9.73
C LYS A 203 14.09 5.78 8.69
N GLN A 204 13.54 5.38 7.54
CA GLN A 204 14.31 4.76 6.45
C GLN A 204 15.43 5.65 5.88
N ASN A 205 15.36 6.95 6.07
CA ASN A 205 16.41 7.90 5.68
C ASN A 205 17.41 8.18 6.81
N ASP A 206 17.50 7.28 7.78
CA ASP A 206 18.35 7.38 8.98
C ASP A 206 18.07 8.60 9.87
N TYR A 207 16.89 9.24 9.72
CA TYR A 207 16.45 10.32 10.60
C TYR A 207 16.21 9.82 12.02
N ARG A 208 16.82 10.48 13.00
CA ARG A 208 16.72 10.17 14.43
C ARG A 208 16.40 11.44 15.23
N SER A 209 15.40 11.37 16.08
CA SER A 209 15.01 12.45 17.00
C SER A 209 13.89 11.96 17.92
N LEU A 210 13.81 12.48 19.14
CA LEU A 210 12.60 12.38 19.94
C LEU A 210 11.67 13.54 19.58
N HIS A 211 10.40 13.24 19.34
CA HIS A 211 9.38 14.23 19.07
C HIS A 211 8.36 14.23 20.19
N THR A 212 7.99 15.39 20.68
CA THR A 212 6.89 15.55 21.63
C THR A 212 6.17 16.86 21.39
N ILE A 213 4.91 16.94 21.81
CA ILE A 213 4.14 18.17 21.86
C ILE A 213 3.71 18.39 23.31
N VAL A 214 4.01 19.56 23.84
CA VAL A 214 3.66 19.96 25.20
C VAL A 214 2.83 21.25 25.20
N ILE A 215 2.17 21.53 26.32
CA ILE A 215 1.50 22.81 26.56
C ILE A 215 2.48 23.67 27.33
N GLY A 216 3.10 24.60 26.62
CA GLY A 216 4.09 25.56 27.17
C GLY A 216 3.44 26.81 27.76
N PRO A 217 4.23 27.88 27.96
CA PRO A 217 3.75 29.19 28.40
C PRO A 217 2.60 29.69 27.52
N HIS A 218 1.76 30.53 28.11
CA HIS A 218 0.57 31.11 27.42
C HIS A 218 -0.37 30.09 26.81
N HIS A 219 -0.41 28.83 27.34
CA HIS A 219 -1.19 27.70 26.81
C HIS A 219 -0.87 27.33 25.35
N MET A 220 0.28 27.76 24.84
CA MET A 220 0.70 27.42 23.47
C MET A 220 1.10 25.96 23.35
N ARG A 221 0.71 25.34 22.23
CA ARG A 221 1.19 24.00 21.87
C ARG A 221 2.58 24.11 21.25
N VAL A 222 3.55 23.53 21.93
CA VAL A 222 4.97 23.58 21.56
C VAL A 222 5.40 22.21 21.07
N GLU A 223 5.73 22.09 19.79
CA GLU A 223 6.34 20.89 19.22
C GLU A 223 7.85 20.94 19.45
N MET A 224 8.42 19.86 19.97
CA MET A 224 9.84 19.76 20.23
C MET A 224 10.48 18.59 19.51
N GLN A 225 11.68 18.82 19.00
CA GLN A 225 12.55 17.82 18.40
C GLN A 225 13.86 17.80 19.19
N ILE A 226 14.10 16.71 19.91
CA ILE A 226 15.28 16.54 20.75
C ILE A 226 16.21 15.52 20.08
N ARG A 227 17.46 15.90 19.83
CA ARG A 227 18.44 15.05 19.15
C ARG A 227 19.87 15.49 19.44
N THR A 228 20.84 14.62 19.18
CA THR A 228 22.25 14.99 19.27
C THR A 228 22.66 15.89 18.09
N LYS A 229 23.82 16.57 18.23
CA LYS A 229 24.40 17.36 17.13
C LYS A 229 24.67 16.50 15.90
N LEU A 230 25.18 15.28 16.08
CA LEU A 230 25.42 14.34 14.97
C LEU A 230 24.12 13.91 14.29
N MET A 231 23.07 13.60 15.06
CA MET A 231 21.74 13.30 14.51
C MET A 231 21.17 14.49 13.75
N HIS A 232 21.48 15.71 14.19
CA HIS A 232 21.07 16.92 13.48
C HIS A 232 21.74 17.03 12.11
N GLU A 233 23.05 16.87 12.04
CA GLU A 233 23.79 16.89 10.77
C GLU A 233 23.29 15.82 9.80
N ILE A 234 23.08 14.60 10.29
CA ILE A 234 22.52 13.52 9.47
C ILE A 234 21.10 13.84 8.99
N ALA A 235 20.25 14.42 9.85
CA ALA A 235 18.89 14.80 9.49
C ALA A 235 18.82 15.95 8.47
N GLU A 236 19.77 16.89 8.48
CA GLU A 236 19.79 18.04 7.57
C GLU A 236 20.47 17.70 6.23
N ARG A 237 21.57 16.94 6.26
CA ARG A 237 22.44 16.67 5.10
C ARG A 237 22.31 15.25 4.53
N GLY A 238 21.71 14.33 5.29
CA GLY A 238 21.47 12.95 4.85
C GLY A 238 22.73 12.24 4.36
N VAL A 239 22.66 11.67 3.15
CA VAL A 239 23.77 10.94 2.54
C VAL A 239 25.03 11.80 2.38
N ALA A 240 24.91 13.11 2.23
CA ALA A 240 26.05 14.02 2.17
C ALA A 240 26.82 14.08 3.51
N ALA A 241 26.15 14.00 4.66
CA ALA A 241 26.81 13.90 5.96
C ALA A 241 27.62 12.61 6.08
N HIS A 242 27.09 11.48 5.62
CA HIS A 242 27.80 10.19 5.64
C HIS A 242 29.12 10.21 4.85
N ALA A 243 29.16 10.93 3.74
CA ALA A 243 30.38 11.06 2.95
C ALA A 243 31.46 11.88 3.68
N LEU A 244 31.06 12.88 4.50
CA LEU A 244 31.98 13.72 5.27
C LEU A 244 32.55 13.01 6.51
N TYR A 245 31.74 12.15 7.15
CA TYR A 245 32.12 11.48 8.40
C TYR A 245 32.73 10.08 8.21
N LYS A 246 32.77 9.54 6.99
CA LYS A 246 33.30 8.21 6.73
C LYS A 246 34.79 8.08 7.10
N ASP A 247 35.51 9.20 7.07
CA ASP A 247 36.96 9.27 7.33
C ASP A 247 37.31 9.88 8.71
N ALA A 248 36.32 10.26 9.53
CA ALA A 248 36.55 10.86 10.85
C ALA A 248 36.53 9.78 11.97
N PRO A 249 37.61 9.61 12.75
CA PRO A 249 37.72 8.58 13.80
C PRO A 249 36.62 8.71 14.89
N ASP A 250 36.35 9.94 15.35
CA ASP A 250 35.40 10.22 16.42
C ASP A 250 33.93 9.99 16.02
N ALA A 251 33.64 10.02 14.73
CA ALA A 251 32.28 9.76 14.22
C ALA A 251 31.95 8.25 14.19
N LYS A 252 32.95 7.38 14.10
CA LYS A 252 32.76 5.93 14.19
C LYS A 252 32.26 5.52 15.56
N GLU A 253 32.86 6.02 16.63
CA GLU A 253 32.51 5.70 18.02
C GLU A 253 31.09 6.19 18.38
N ALA A 254 30.70 7.36 17.87
CA ALA A 254 29.34 7.91 18.04
C ALA A 254 28.26 7.18 17.22
N LEU A 255 28.65 6.52 16.12
CA LEU A 255 27.77 5.74 15.24
C LEU A 255 27.74 4.23 15.61
N ASP A 256 28.82 3.70 16.21
CA ASP A 256 28.96 2.28 16.54
C ASP A 256 27.93 1.78 17.57
N GLY A 257 27.41 2.66 18.43
CA GLY A 257 26.30 2.32 19.32
C GLY A 257 24.94 2.09 18.61
N PHE A 258 24.83 2.41 17.29
CA PHE A 258 23.57 2.44 16.55
C PHE A 258 23.55 1.64 15.26
N ARG A 259 24.69 1.11 14.81
CA ARG A 259 24.80 0.28 13.61
C ARG A 259 25.68 -0.95 13.87
N ALA A 260 25.25 -2.08 13.34
CA ALA A 260 26.16 -3.22 13.20
C ALA A 260 27.36 -2.80 12.32
N PRO A 261 28.60 -3.19 12.66
CA PRO A 261 29.79 -2.91 11.86
C PRO A 261 29.56 -3.33 10.41
N GLY A 262 29.71 -2.41 9.44
CA GLY A 262 29.52 -2.69 8.01
C GLY A 262 28.09 -2.56 7.48
N ALA A 263 27.10 -2.15 8.29
CA ALA A 263 25.72 -1.97 7.82
C ALA A 263 25.62 -0.80 6.83
N GLU A 264 25.16 -1.11 5.63
CA GLU A 264 24.89 -0.12 4.58
C GLU A 264 23.74 0.82 4.99
N SER A 265 23.81 2.10 4.59
CA SER A 265 22.74 3.08 4.84
C SER A 265 21.41 2.60 4.26
N ASN A 266 20.32 2.84 4.98
CA ASN A 266 18.96 2.55 4.52
C ASN A 266 18.65 3.23 3.17
N ALA A 267 19.18 4.44 2.95
CA ALA A 267 19.05 5.16 1.70
C ALA A 267 19.70 4.41 0.51
N TYR A 268 20.87 3.79 0.72
CA TYR A 268 21.52 2.97 -0.32
C TYR A 268 20.75 1.67 -0.58
N ARG A 269 20.23 1.01 0.46
CA ARG A 269 19.39 -0.20 0.29
C ARG A 269 18.13 0.11 -0.49
N TRP A 270 17.48 1.21 -0.18
CA TRP A 270 16.30 1.67 -0.93
C TRP A 270 16.64 1.95 -2.40
N LEU A 271 17.77 2.63 -2.68
CA LEU A 271 18.20 2.92 -4.04
C LEU A 271 18.47 1.63 -4.84
N ARG A 272 19.12 0.65 -4.22
CA ARG A 272 19.36 -0.66 -4.84
C ARG A 272 18.06 -1.38 -5.17
N HIS A 273 17.13 -1.41 -4.24
CA HIS A 273 15.80 -1.98 -4.44
C HIS A 273 15.05 -1.31 -5.60
N LEU A 274 15.15 0.01 -5.72
CA LEU A 274 14.55 0.76 -6.81
C LEU A 274 15.17 0.40 -8.18
N VAL A 275 16.48 0.11 -8.20
CA VAL A 275 17.19 -0.35 -9.40
C VAL A 275 16.85 -1.80 -9.75
N GLU A 276 16.65 -2.67 -8.78
CA GLU A 276 16.15 -4.05 -9.00
C GLU A 276 14.76 -4.01 -9.64
N MET A 277 13.85 -3.16 -9.15
CA MET A 277 12.54 -2.95 -9.79
C MET A 277 12.66 -2.42 -11.24
N LEU A 278 13.68 -1.59 -11.53
CA LEU A 278 13.96 -1.11 -12.88
C LEU A 278 14.31 -2.23 -13.88
N GLN A 279 15.01 -3.25 -13.39
CA GLN A 279 15.43 -4.39 -14.22
C GLN A 279 14.27 -5.35 -14.49
N GLU A 280 13.24 -5.34 -13.64
CA GLU A 280 12.06 -6.20 -13.74
C GLU A 280 10.86 -5.54 -14.45
N GLY A 281 10.85 -4.22 -14.61
CA GLY A 281 9.75 -3.46 -15.22
C GLY A 281 9.77 -3.48 -16.75
N GLU A 282 8.59 -3.63 -17.38
CA GLU A 282 8.45 -3.76 -18.83
C GLU A 282 8.22 -2.43 -19.56
N SER A 283 7.69 -1.38 -18.87
CA SER A 283 7.44 -0.09 -19.52
C SER A 283 7.96 1.12 -18.73
N PRO A 284 8.46 2.17 -19.43
CA PRO A 284 8.93 3.40 -18.77
C PRO A 284 7.84 4.14 -17.98
N LYS A 285 6.57 4.05 -18.42
CA LYS A 285 5.43 4.71 -17.76
C LYS A 285 5.10 4.04 -16.42
N GLU A 286 5.00 2.72 -16.39
CA GLU A 286 4.78 1.95 -15.14
C GLU A 286 5.89 2.20 -14.13
N PHE A 287 7.13 2.26 -14.59
CA PHE A 287 8.27 2.61 -13.75
C PHE A 287 8.12 3.99 -13.09
N LEU A 288 7.72 5.00 -13.85
CA LEU A 288 7.53 6.36 -13.31
C LEU A 288 6.42 6.38 -12.25
N GLU A 289 5.31 5.70 -12.49
CA GLU A 289 4.21 5.59 -11.54
C GLU A 289 4.64 4.86 -10.24
N HIS A 290 5.33 3.72 -10.37
CA HIS A 290 5.84 2.97 -9.22
C HIS A 290 6.87 3.77 -8.41
N THR A 291 7.78 4.47 -9.11
CA THR A 291 8.78 5.33 -8.45
C THR A 291 8.09 6.47 -7.69
N LYS A 292 7.08 7.11 -8.27
CA LYS A 292 6.30 8.16 -7.59
C LYS A 292 5.64 7.60 -6.33
N LEU A 293 4.99 6.43 -6.40
CA LEU A 293 4.37 5.80 -5.23
C LEU A 293 5.40 5.54 -4.12
N GLU A 294 6.55 4.97 -4.42
CA GLU A 294 7.61 4.70 -3.45
C GLU A 294 8.21 5.99 -2.82
N LEU A 295 8.18 7.10 -3.55
CA LEU A 295 8.74 8.38 -3.08
C LEU A 295 7.84 9.11 -2.07
N PHE A 296 6.51 9.02 -2.20
CA PHE A 296 5.56 9.93 -1.55
C PHE A 296 4.98 9.46 -0.21
N HIS A 297 5.16 8.20 0.22
CA HIS A 297 4.43 7.68 1.38
C HIS A 297 5.13 7.91 2.73
N ASP A 298 4.36 8.45 3.69
CA ASP A 298 4.64 8.26 5.13
C ASP A 298 4.62 6.75 5.42
N GLN A 299 5.46 6.28 6.34
CA GLN A 299 5.58 4.85 6.62
C GLN A 299 4.78 4.43 7.84
N VAL A 300 4.30 3.20 7.79
CA VAL A 300 3.83 2.42 8.92
C VAL A 300 4.81 1.29 9.19
N PHE A 301 5.01 0.99 10.46
CA PHE A 301 5.91 -0.05 10.93
C PHE A 301 5.08 -1.17 11.53
N CYS A 302 5.13 -2.34 10.90
CA CYS A 302 4.42 -3.53 11.33
C CYS A 302 5.40 -4.62 11.73
N PHE A 303 4.96 -5.59 12.49
CA PHE A 303 5.79 -6.67 13.00
C PHE A 303 5.34 -8.01 12.43
N THR A 304 6.30 -8.89 12.14
CA THR A 304 5.99 -10.30 11.95
C THR A 304 5.77 -10.97 13.32
N PRO A 305 5.11 -12.14 13.42
CA PRO A 305 4.99 -12.89 14.68
C PRO A 305 6.34 -13.26 15.32
N LYS A 306 7.42 -13.22 14.55
CA LYS A 306 8.81 -13.42 15.03
C LYS A 306 9.47 -12.12 15.52
N GLY A 307 8.73 -11.00 15.57
CA GLY A 307 9.23 -9.70 16.02
C GLY A 307 10.08 -8.95 14.98
N GLN A 308 10.13 -9.40 13.72
CA GLN A 308 10.84 -8.66 12.67
C GLN A 308 10.04 -7.44 12.26
N LEU A 309 10.68 -6.26 12.25
CA LEU A 309 10.09 -4.99 11.85
C LEU A 309 10.05 -4.88 10.32
N ILE A 310 8.88 -4.61 9.78
CA ILE A 310 8.63 -4.37 8.35
C ILE A 310 8.10 -2.94 8.20
N ALA A 311 8.81 -2.14 7.42
CA ALA A 311 8.39 -0.78 7.10
C ALA A 311 7.64 -0.75 5.76
N LEU A 312 6.43 -0.19 5.76
CA LEU A 312 5.55 -0.11 4.60
C LEU A 312 5.09 1.34 4.37
N PRO A 313 4.70 1.72 3.15
CA PRO A 313 4.00 2.98 2.93
C PRO A 313 2.70 3.04 3.73
N ARG A 314 2.31 4.22 4.17
CA ARG A 314 0.99 4.41 4.79
C ARG A 314 -0.12 4.09 3.81
N GLY A 315 -1.17 3.42 4.28
CA GLY A 315 -2.23 2.86 3.46
C GLY A 315 -1.90 1.48 2.90
N ALA A 316 -0.72 0.92 3.23
CA ALA A 316 -0.36 -0.44 2.86
C ALA A 316 -1.28 -1.45 3.52
N THR A 317 -1.48 -2.56 2.83
CA THR A 317 -2.38 -3.66 3.20
C THR A 317 -1.59 -4.90 3.62
N PRO A 318 -2.22 -5.92 4.21
CA PRO A 318 -1.60 -7.22 4.45
C PRO A 318 -1.00 -7.87 3.21
N ILE A 319 -1.52 -7.58 2.02
CA ILE A 319 -0.92 -8.01 0.75
C ILE A 319 0.47 -7.38 0.59
N ASP A 320 0.57 -6.05 0.78
CA ASP A 320 1.85 -5.34 0.70
C ASP A 320 2.85 -5.89 1.73
N PHE A 321 2.37 -6.18 2.94
CA PHE A 321 3.18 -6.77 4.01
C PHE A 321 3.71 -8.15 3.61
N ALA A 322 2.88 -9.03 3.07
CA ALA A 322 3.27 -10.36 2.63
C ALA A 322 4.40 -10.30 1.59
N TYR A 323 4.25 -9.44 0.57
CA TYR A 323 5.29 -9.23 -0.45
C TYR A 323 6.53 -8.49 0.07
N ALA A 324 6.38 -7.64 1.09
CA ALA A 324 7.53 -6.97 1.71
C ALA A 324 8.41 -7.98 2.46
N VAL A 325 7.81 -8.96 3.14
CA VAL A 325 8.54 -10.04 3.81
C VAL A 325 9.25 -10.92 2.77
N HIS A 326 8.52 -11.53 1.85
CA HIS A 326 9.08 -12.33 0.76
C HIS A 326 8.07 -12.54 -0.36
N THR A 327 8.52 -12.59 -1.64
CA THR A 327 7.64 -12.78 -2.78
C THR A 327 6.83 -14.08 -2.68
N SER A 328 7.45 -15.20 -2.25
CA SER A 328 6.73 -16.48 -2.09
C SER A 328 5.65 -16.44 -1.01
N ILE A 329 5.81 -15.60 0.03
CA ILE A 329 4.77 -15.40 1.05
C ILE A 329 3.60 -14.64 0.46
N GLY A 330 3.88 -13.61 -0.36
CA GLY A 330 2.85 -12.87 -1.08
C GLY A 330 2.09 -13.74 -2.07
N ASP A 331 2.80 -14.54 -2.88
CA ASP A 331 2.19 -15.40 -3.89
C ASP A 331 1.31 -16.50 -3.27
N SER A 332 1.68 -17.01 -2.09
CA SER A 332 0.94 -18.06 -1.36
C SER A 332 -0.09 -17.52 -0.35
N CYS A 333 -0.27 -16.21 -0.24
CA CYS A 333 -1.18 -15.59 0.73
C CYS A 333 -2.64 -15.89 0.41
N VAL A 334 -3.38 -16.41 1.39
CA VAL A 334 -4.84 -16.66 1.29
C VAL A 334 -5.63 -15.85 2.31
N GLY A 335 -4.97 -15.36 3.37
CA GLY A 335 -5.59 -14.59 4.44
C GLY A 335 -4.54 -14.00 5.37
N CYS A 336 -4.97 -13.26 6.38
CA CYS A 336 -4.09 -12.72 7.40
C CYS A 336 -4.78 -12.60 8.76
N LYS A 337 -3.94 -12.52 9.80
CA LYS A 337 -4.34 -12.07 11.13
C LYS A 337 -3.59 -10.77 11.43
N VAL A 338 -4.30 -9.78 11.95
CA VAL A 338 -3.73 -8.54 12.45
C VAL A 338 -4.00 -8.50 13.96
N ASN A 339 -2.93 -8.41 14.76
CA ASN A 339 -3.01 -8.43 16.22
C ASN A 339 -3.76 -9.68 16.76
N GLY A 340 -3.50 -10.85 16.14
CA GLY A 340 -4.09 -12.15 16.49
C GLY A 340 -5.51 -12.38 15.99
N ARG A 341 -6.15 -11.43 15.27
CA ARG A 341 -7.51 -11.55 14.74
C ARG A 341 -7.52 -11.62 13.22
N HIS A 342 -8.37 -12.45 12.63
CA HIS A 342 -8.56 -12.46 11.18
C HIS A 342 -8.97 -11.08 10.68
N ALA A 343 -8.30 -10.62 9.63
CA ALA A 343 -8.54 -9.33 9.01
C ALA A 343 -8.67 -9.45 7.50
N PRO A 344 -9.45 -8.56 6.85
CA PRO A 344 -9.51 -8.49 5.39
C PRO A 344 -8.13 -8.13 4.82
N LEU A 345 -7.76 -8.76 3.71
CA LEU A 345 -6.51 -8.44 2.99
C LEU A 345 -6.47 -7.01 2.40
N VAL A 346 -7.60 -6.31 2.40
CA VAL A 346 -7.75 -4.90 1.99
C VAL A 346 -7.67 -3.91 3.14
N ALA A 347 -7.55 -4.38 4.39
CA ALA A 347 -7.46 -3.51 5.56
C ALA A 347 -6.17 -2.69 5.51
N GLU A 348 -6.25 -1.41 5.85
CA GLU A 348 -5.06 -0.58 6.02
C GLU A 348 -4.35 -0.94 7.32
N LEU A 349 -3.03 -1.14 7.24
CA LEU A 349 -2.20 -1.44 8.39
C LEU A 349 -1.80 -0.17 9.15
N GLU A 350 -1.73 -0.26 10.46
CA GLU A 350 -1.32 0.81 11.36
C GLU A 350 0.05 0.54 12.00
N ASN A 351 0.63 1.61 12.60
CA ASN A 351 1.90 1.46 13.32
C ASN A 351 1.74 0.55 14.54
N GLY A 352 2.60 -0.44 14.63
CA GLY A 352 2.63 -1.40 15.75
C GLY A 352 1.84 -2.67 15.50
N ASP A 353 1.14 -2.78 14.35
CA ASP A 353 0.40 -4.00 14.02
C ASP A 353 1.34 -5.20 13.87
N GLU A 354 0.98 -6.29 14.54
CA GLU A 354 1.54 -7.61 14.31
C GLU A 354 0.73 -8.31 13.22
N VAL A 355 1.39 -8.66 12.10
CA VAL A 355 0.72 -9.24 10.93
C VAL A 355 1.22 -10.65 10.69
N ASP A 356 0.31 -11.62 10.77
CA ASP A 356 0.53 -13.02 10.46
C ASP A 356 -0.16 -13.38 9.14
N ILE A 357 0.60 -13.92 8.18
CA ILE A 357 0.10 -14.25 6.84
C ILE A 357 -0.25 -15.73 6.76
N ILE A 358 -1.50 -16.03 6.47
CA ILE A 358 -2.00 -17.38 6.22
C ILE A 358 -1.68 -17.73 4.77
N ARG A 359 -1.05 -18.88 4.55
CA ARG A 359 -0.54 -19.29 3.24
C ARG A 359 -1.12 -20.61 2.77
N SER A 360 -1.23 -20.78 1.46
CA SER A 360 -1.55 -22.04 0.80
C SER A 360 -0.68 -22.21 -0.45
N ASP A 361 -0.08 -23.37 -0.63
CA ASP A 361 0.77 -23.66 -1.80
C ASP A 361 -0.03 -23.77 -3.12
N ALA A 362 -1.35 -23.98 -3.02
CA ALA A 362 -2.26 -23.99 -4.16
C ALA A 362 -2.68 -22.59 -4.64
N GLN A 363 -2.30 -21.54 -3.91
CA GLN A 363 -2.74 -20.18 -4.20
C GLN A 363 -1.97 -19.58 -5.37
N VAL A 364 -2.69 -18.81 -6.18
CA VAL A 364 -2.14 -17.90 -7.18
C VAL A 364 -2.77 -16.52 -6.93
N PRO A 365 -1.98 -15.44 -6.83
CA PRO A 365 -2.53 -14.12 -6.55
C PRO A 365 -3.55 -13.71 -7.63
N PRO A 366 -4.76 -13.30 -7.23
CA PRO A 366 -5.78 -12.82 -8.15
C PRO A 366 -5.33 -11.51 -8.84
N PRO A 367 -5.68 -11.29 -10.12
CA PRO A 367 -5.36 -10.03 -10.82
C PRO A 367 -5.89 -8.77 -10.09
N ALA A 368 -7.02 -8.89 -9.39
CA ALA A 368 -7.62 -7.80 -8.63
C ALA A 368 -6.73 -7.25 -7.51
N TRP A 369 -5.79 -8.04 -7.00
CA TRP A 369 -4.85 -7.60 -5.96
C TRP A 369 -3.89 -6.51 -6.44
N GLU A 370 -3.64 -6.41 -7.74
CA GLU A 370 -2.84 -5.33 -8.31
C GLU A 370 -3.42 -3.94 -8.00
N ASN A 371 -4.76 -3.83 -7.97
CA ASN A 371 -5.45 -2.59 -7.65
C ASN A 371 -5.54 -2.31 -6.13
N ILE A 372 -5.41 -3.35 -5.30
CA ILE A 372 -5.46 -3.26 -3.85
C ILE A 372 -4.09 -2.91 -3.27
N ALA A 373 -3.04 -3.55 -3.79
CA ALA A 373 -1.68 -3.32 -3.34
C ALA A 373 -1.23 -1.88 -3.61
N VAL A 374 -0.58 -1.28 -2.62
CA VAL A 374 -0.07 0.09 -2.66
C VAL A 374 1.39 0.13 -3.10
N THR A 375 2.18 -0.91 -2.73
CA THR A 375 3.61 -0.94 -3.03
C THR A 375 3.91 -1.38 -4.46
N GLY A 376 4.89 -0.74 -5.10
CA GLY A 376 5.36 -1.13 -6.43
C GLY A 376 5.87 -2.57 -6.48
N LYS A 377 6.54 -3.03 -5.39
CA LYS A 377 7.03 -4.43 -5.25
C LYS A 377 5.88 -5.43 -5.32
N ALA A 378 4.81 -5.21 -4.54
CA ALA A 378 3.66 -6.11 -4.53
C ALA A 378 2.97 -6.13 -5.91
N ARG A 379 2.70 -4.95 -6.50
CA ARG A 379 2.07 -4.83 -7.83
C ARG A 379 2.87 -5.56 -8.91
N ALA A 380 4.19 -5.35 -8.96
CA ALA A 380 5.05 -6.01 -9.94
C ALA A 380 5.07 -7.54 -9.76
N ALA A 381 5.15 -8.01 -8.51
CA ALA A 381 5.14 -9.44 -8.20
C ALA A 381 3.78 -10.09 -8.55
N ILE A 382 2.66 -9.46 -8.19
CA ILE A 382 1.30 -9.92 -8.52
C ILE A 382 1.15 -10.03 -10.04
N ARG A 383 1.53 -8.98 -10.78
CA ARG A 383 1.45 -8.97 -12.25
C ARG A 383 2.26 -10.09 -12.87
N ARG A 384 3.48 -10.33 -12.37
CA ARG A 384 4.34 -11.44 -12.83
C ARG A 384 3.72 -12.79 -12.55
N ALA A 385 3.25 -13.04 -11.34
CA ALA A 385 2.60 -14.29 -10.95
C ALA A 385 1.32 -14.54 -11.74
N THR A 386 0.49 -13.52 -11.93
CA THR A 386 -0.74 -13.61 -12.74
C THR A 386 -0.44 -13.93 -14.20
N ARG A 387 0.55 -13.25 -14.81
CA ARG A 387 0.97 -13.53 -16.19
C ARG A 387 1.51 -14.97 -16.33
N ALA A 388 2.32 -15.42 -15.36
CA ALA A 388 2.86 -16.78 -15.35
C ALA A 388 1.74 -17.83 -15.24
N ALA A 389 0.75 -17.60 -14.37
CA ALA A 389 -0.41 -18.47 -14.22
C ALA A 389 -1.27 -18.52 -15.49
N MET A 390 -1.59 -17.36 -16.07
CA MET A 390 -2.32 -17.28 -17.35
C MET A 390 -1.56 -17.99 -18.46
N ARG A 391 -0.24 -17.77 -18.55
CA ARG A 391 0.60 -18.44 -19.54
C ARG A 391 0.55 -19.96 -19.37
N LYS A 392 0.64 -20.47 -18.14
CA LYS A 392 0.54 -21.89 -17.83
C LYS A 392 -0.83 -22.47 -18.24
N GLN A 393 -1.91 -21.74 -17.95
CA GLN A 393 -3.28 -22.13 -18.31
C GLN A 393 -3.46 -22.18 -19.83
N PHE A 394 -3.04 -21.13 -20.55
CA PHE A 394 -3.11 -21.12 -22.01
C PHE A 394 -2.19 -22.17 -22.65
N ALA A 395 -1.02 -22.44 -22.07
CA ALA A 395 -0.15 -23.50 -22.54
C ALA A 395 -0.81 -24.90 -22.38
N GLY A 396 -1.54 -25.10 -21.26
CA GLY A 396 -2.36 -26.32 -21.08
C GLY A 396 -3.41 -26.47 -22.16
N LEU A 397 -4.21 -25.41 -22.39
CA LEU A 397 -5.22 -25.42 -23.46
C LEU A 397 -4.62 -25.62 -24.84
N GLY A 398 -3.48 -24.97 -25.14
CA GLY A 398 -2.78 -25.17 -26.41
C GLY A 398 -2.28 -26.59 -26.61
N ARG A 399 -1.80 -27.25 -25.55
CA ARG A 399 -1.42 -28.67 -25.59
C ARG A 399 -2.62 -29.56 -25.92
N GLU A 400 -3.76 -29.36 -25.27
CA GLU A 400 -4.99 -30.10 -25.56
C GLU A 400 -5.45 -29.91 -27.02
N ILE A 401 -5.36 -28.68 -27.53
CA ILE A 401 -5.70 -28.37 -28.94
C ILE A 401 -4.78 -29.16 -29.90
N VAL A 402 -3.47 -29.08 -29.67
CA VAL A 402 -2.49 -29.78 -30.52
C VAL A 402 -2.64 -31.30 -30.42
N GLU A 403 -2.85 -31.83 -29.20
CA GLU A 403 -3.07 -33.25 -28.96
C GLU A 403 -4.31 -33.77 -29.71
N LYS A 404 -5.44 -33.05 -29.62
CA LYS A 404 -6.66 -33.37 -30.36
C LYS A 404 -6.47 -33.33 -31.87
N LEU A 405 -5.66 -32.41 -32.38
CA LEU A 405 -5.35 -32.30 -33.80
C LEU A 405 -4.42 -33.43 -34.27
N LEU A 406 -3.43 -33.83 -33.48
CA LEU A 406 -2.54 -34.97 -33.76
C LEU A 406 -3.30 -36.29 -33.70
N ALA A 407 -4.19 -36.45 -32.71
CA ALA A 407 -5.04 -37.65 -32.59
C ALA A 407 -5.93 -37.85 -33.81
N LYS A 408 -6.46 -36.76 -34.42
CA LYS A 408 -7.22 -36.85 -35.70
C LYS A 408 -6.39 -37.37 -36.87
N GLN A 409 -5.05 -37.28 -36.76
CA GLN A 409 -4.12 -37.79 -37.78
C GLN A 409 -3.47 -39.13 -37.36
N ASN A 410 -3.98 -39.78 -36.30
CA ASN A 410 -3.45 -41.02 -35.72
C ASN A 410 -1.95 -40.91 -35.30
N LYS A 411 -1.51 -39.73 -34.87
CA LYS A 411 -0.14 -39.48 -34.39
C LYS A 411 -0.11 -39.17 -32.89
N PRO A 412 0.82 -39.77 -32.13
CA PRO A 412 1.01 -39.45 -30.73
C PRO A 412 1.68 -38.08 -30.59
N MET A 413 1.45 -37.38 -29.49
CA MET A 413 2.13 -36.13 -29.13
C MET A 413 3.54 -36.41 -28.65
N VAL A 414 4.58 -36.15 -29.48
CA VAL A 414 5.98 -36.31 -29.13
C VAL A 414 6.60 -34.96 -28.88
N VAL A 415 7.02 -34.69 -27.63
CA VAL A 415 7.57 -33.38 -27.19
C VAL A 415 8.81 -32.98 -28.00
N LYS A 416 9.65 -33.94 -28.42
CA LYS A 416 10.86 -33.65 -29.22
C LYS A 416 10.52 -33.13 -30.64
N GLU A 417 9.49 -33.63 -31.26
CA GLU A 417 9.04 -33.20 -32.60
C GLU A 417 8.45 -31.80 -32.52
N ILE A 418 7.67 -31.52 -31.46
CA ILE A 418 7.12 -30.22 -31.18
C ILE A 418 8.25 -29.20 -30.96
N ALA A 419 9.25 -29.52 -30.12
CA ALA A 419 10.39 -28.66 -29.86
C ALA A 419 11.19 -28.32 -31.13
N ALA A 420 11.32 -29.27 -32.07
CA ALA A 420 11.98 -29.05 -33.37
C ALA A 420 11.20 -28.10 -34.28
N ALA A 421 9.87 -28.00 -34.14
CA ALA A 421 9.00 -27.15 -34.94
C ALA A 421 8.91 -25.70 -34.38
N VAL A 422 9.14 -25.49 -33.08
CA VAL A 422 9.05 -24.18 -32.36
C VAL A 422 9.84 -23.04 -33.03
N PRO A 423 11.11 -23.23 -33.42
CA PRO A 423 11.87 -22.13 -34.06
C PRO A 423 11.27 -21.66 -35.40
N ARG A 424 10.62 -22.56 -36.13
CA ARG A 424 9.95 -22.27 -37.42
C ARG A 424 8.72 -21.36 -37.24
N LEU A 425 8.17 -21.31 -36.03
CA LEU A 425 7.02 -20.49 -35.64
C LEU A 425 7.43 -19.18 -34.96
N GLY A 426 8.75 -18.88 -34.84
CA GLY A 426 9.27 -17.64 -34.28
C GLY A 426 9.23 -17.58 -32.75
N HIS A 427 9.02 -18.70 -32.05
CA HIS A 427 8.99 -18.78 -30.60
C HIS A 427 10.30 -19.36 -30.02
N LYS A 428 10.55 -19.06 -28.73
CA LYS A 428 11.79 -19.49 -28.06
C LYS A 428 11.68 -20.86 -27.37
N ASN A 429 10.50 -21.25 -26.95
CA ASN A 429 10.25 -22.50 -26.24
C ASN A 429 8.87 -23.07 -26.51
N VAL A 430 8.67 -24.35 -26.15
CA VAL A 430 7.43 -25.09 -26.37
C VAL A 430 6.25 -24.44 -25.62
N ASP A 431 6.45 -24.02 -24.37
CA ASP A 431 5.39 -23.45 -23.55
C ASP A 431 4.86 -22.13 -24.11
N ASP A 432 5.75 -21.27 -24.65
CA ASP A 432 5.34 -20.03 -25.32
C ASP A 432 4.51 -20.29 -26.57
N THR A 433 4.91 -21.29 -27.36
CA THR A 433 4.17 -21.71 -28.55
C THR A 433 2.80 -22.27 -28.18
N MET A 434 2.75 -23.14 -27.17
CA MET A 434 1.47 -23.69 -26.70
C MET A 434 0.58 -22.59 -26.10
N ALA A 435 1.13 -21.66 -25.35
CA ALA A 435 0.38 -20.51 -24.83
C ALA A 435 -0.17 -19.63 -25.96
N ALA A 436 0.59 -19.40 -27.05
CA ALA A 436 0.14 -18.65 -28.20
C ALA A 436 -1.01 -19.39 -28.93
N ILE A 437 -0.93 -20.72 -29.04
CA ILE A 437 -2.03 -21.55 -29.60
C ILE A 437 -3.26 -21.48 -28.70
N GLY A 438 -3.09 -21.60 -27.38
CA GLY A 438 -4.18 -21.52 -26.42
C GLY A 438 -4.89 -20.16 -26.38
N ARG A 439 -4.18 -19.06 -26.62
CA ARG A 439 -4.76 -17.71 -26.77
C ARG A 439 -5.42 -17.48 -28.14
N GLY A 440 -5.12 -18.29 -29.13
CA GLY A 440 -5.59 -18.12 -30.51
C GLY A 440 -4.70 -17.18 -31.35
N ASP A 441 -3.55 -16.74 -30.82
CA ASP A 441 -2.55 -15.94 -31.56
C ASP A 441 -1.88 -16.75 -32.67
N LEU A 442 -1.78 -18.07 -32.46
CA LEU A 442 -1.24 -19.04 -33.39
C LEU A 442 -2.27 -20.16 -33.59
N SER A 443 -2.48 -20.57 -34.84
CA SER A 443 -3.38 -21.70 -35.12
C SER A 443 -2.71 -23.04 -34.77
N GLY A 444 -3.45 -23.97 -34.17
CA GLY A 444 -2.97 -25.35 -33.98
C GLY A 444 -2.59 -26.04 -35.32
N TYR A 445 -3.19 -25.63 -36.41
CA TYR A 445 -2.85 -26.11 -37.75
C TYR A 445 -1.49 -25.59 -38.25
N ASP A 446 -1.11 -24.37 -37.88
CA ASP A 446 0.23 -23.84 -38.19
C ASP A 446 1.33 -24.64 -37.48
N MET A 447 1.03 -25.13 -36.26
CA MET A 447 1.91 -26.08 -35.57
C MET A 447 2.07 -27.40 -36.31
N LEU A 448 0.96 -28.02 -36.79
CA LEU A 448 1.03 -29.24 -37.59
C LEU A 448 1.84 -29.04 -38.87
N LYS A 449 1.66 -27.92 -39.55
CA LYS A 449 2.44 -27.55 -40.76
C LYS A 449 3.92 -27.39 -40.45
N ALA A 450 4.27 -26.77 -39.33
CA ALA A 450 5.65 -26.63 -38.88
C ALA A 450 6.32 -27.97 -38.53
N MET A 451 5.51 -28.97 -38.10
CA MET A 451 5.92 -30.36 -37.91
C MET A 451 6.02 -31.17 -39.21
N GLY A 452 5.71 -30.57 -40.36
CA GLY A 452 5.75 -31.24 -41.67
C GLY A 452 4.55 -32.16 -41.97
N LEU A 453 3.42 -31.95 -41.27
CA LEU A 453 2.18 -32.73 -41.45
C LEU A 453 1.27 -32.06 -42.49
N THR A 454 0.67 -32.85 -43.38
CA THR A 454 -0.27 -32.36 -44.38
C THR A 454 -1.60 -31.99 -43.75
N VAL A 455 -2.04 -30.76 -44.01
CA VAL A 455 -3.32 -30.22 -43.54
C VAL A 455 -4.18 -29.91 -44.77
N GLU A 456 -5.38 -30.50 -44.86
CA GLU A 456 -6.29 -30.20 -45.96
C GLU A 456 -6.81 -28.77 -45.91
N ALA A 457 -6.82 -28.10 -47.07
CA ALA A 457 -7.16 -26.66 -47.20
C ALA A 457 -8.60 -26.32 -46.74
N SER A 458 -9.49 -27.28 -46.70
CA SER A 458 -10.87 -27.18 -46.20
C SER A 458 -10.92 -26.91 -44.69
N GLN A 459 -10.02 -27.51 -43.91
CA GLN A 459 -9.96 -27.39 -42.46
C GLN A 459 -9.37 -26.06 -41.98
N MET A 460 -8.51 -25.43 -42.79
CA MET A 460 -7.97 -24.07 -42.54
C MET A 460 -9.02 -22.97 -42.68
N ARG A 461 -10.01 -23.12 -43.56
CA ARG A 461 -11.06 -22.11 -43.79
C ARG A 461 -12.11 -22.09 -42.68
N GLU A 462 -12.39 -23.21 -42.03
CA GLU A 462 -13.33 -23.26 -40.87
C GLU A 462 -12.77 -22.60 -39.61
N SER A 463 -11.47 -22.73 -39.32
CA SER A 463 -10.85 -22.11 -38.14
C SER A 463 -10.77 -20.56 -38.24
N ARG A 464 -10.60 -20.02 -39.45
CA ARG A 464 -10.61 -18.55 -39.67
C ARG A 464 -12.01 -17.92 -39.62
N ARG A 465 -13.08 -18.70 -39.86
CA ARG A 465 -14.47 -18.19 -39.76
C ARG A 465 -15.05 -18.23 -38.36
N LYS A 466 -14.50 -19.00 -37.42
CA LYS A 466 -14.94 -19.04 -35.99
C LYS A 466 -14.36 -17.94 -35.10
N GLY A 467 -13.44 -17.11 -35.60
CA GLY A 467 -12.81 -16.02 -34.87
C GLY A 467 -13.56 -14.67 -34.88
N THR A 468 -14.64 -14.53 -35.64
CA THR A 468 -15.44 -13.29 -35.68
C THR A 468 -16.92 -13.62 -35.69
N GLY A 469 -17.50 -13.79 -34.52
CA GLY A 469 -18.94 -13.97 -34.38
C GLY A 469 -19.34 -14.34 -32.97
N THR A 470 -19.61 -13.35 -32.18
CA THR A 470 -20.42 -13.48 -30.96
C THR A 470 -21.79 -14.03 -31.35
N LYS A 471 -22.00 -15.33 -31.28
CA LYS A 471 -23.34 -15.91 -31.19
C LYS A 471 -23.71 -16.04 -29.73
N LYS A 472 -24.73 -15.27 -29.33
CA LYS A 472 -25.55 -15.54 -28.15
C LYS A 472 -25.95 -17.02 -28.16
N SER A 473 -25.52 -17.79 -27.18
CA SER A 473 -26.09 -19.08 -26.84
C SER A 473 -27.16 -18.88 -25.79
N ASP A 474 -28.34 -19.42 -26.04
CA ASP A 474 -29.50 -19.40 -25.14
C ASP A 474 -29.18 -19.97 -23.75
N PRO A 475 -29.77 -19.41 -22.70
CA PRO A 475 -29.57 -19.87 -21.34
C PRO A 475 -30.59 -20.98 -21.01
N ALA A 476 -30.11 -22.22 -21.00
CA ALA A 476 -30.86 -23.29 -20.35
C ALA A 476 -29.93 -24.06 -19.41
N HIS A 477 -30.20 -23.88 -18.10
CA HIS A 477 -29.80 -24.69 -16.96
C HIS A 477 -28.32 -24.68 -16.51
N ALA A 478 -28.07 -23.86 -15.54
CA ALA A 478 -27.57 -24.11 -14.19
C ALA A 478 -27.38 -22.72 -13.55
N ALA A 479 -28.03 -22.46 -12.44
CA ALA A 479 -27.78 -21.26 -11.63
C ALA A 479 -26.30 -21.32 -11.21
N SER A 480 -25.43 -20.68 -11.98
CA SER A 480 -24.01 -20.55 -11.60
C SER A 480 -23.95 -19.49 -10.52
N VAL A 481 -23.67 -19.90 -9.29
CA VAL A 481 -23.36 -18.98 -8.23
C VAL A 481 -22.10 -18.23 -8.63
N PRO A 482 -22.09 -16.89 -8.45
CA PRO A 482 -21.02 -16.03 -8.97
C PRO A 482 -19.79 -16.05 -8.07
N VAL A 483 -19.09 -17.18 -7.98
CA VAL A 483 -17.87 -17.32 -7.21
C VAL A 483 -16.75 -17.83 -8.11
N ARG A 484 -15.65 -17.08 -8.18
CA ARG A 484 -14.41 -17.46 -8.89
C ARG A 484 -13.45 -18.15 -7.93
N GLY A 485 -12.69 -19.12 -8.43
CA GLY A 485 -11.67 -19.85 -7.65
C GLY A 485 -12.04 -21.31 -7.38
N LEU A 486 -13.27 -21.72 -7.68
CA LEU A 486 -13.68 -23.13 -7.64
C LEU A 486 -13.40 -23.78 -9.00
N SER A 487 -12.63 -24.87 -9.01
CA SER A 487 -12.38 -25.66 -10.21
C SER A 487 -13.49 -26.69 -10.43
N GLY A 488 -14.20 -26.57 -11.57
CA GLY A 488 -15.15 -27.60 -12.04
C GLY A 488 -16.40 -27.79 -11.19
N ASN A 489 -16.97 -28.96 -11.16
CA ASN A 489 -18.22 -29.35 -10.48
C ASN A 489 -18.10 -29.52 -8.96
N MET A 490 -17.32 -28.69 -8.22
CA MET A 490 -17.28 -28.76 -6.77
C MET A 490 -18.58 -28.23 -6.16
N ALA A 491 -19.26 -29.06 -5.38
CA ALA A 491 -20.37 -28.62 -4.54
C ALA A 491 -19.86 -27.62 -3.49
N PHE A 492 -20.56 -26.52 -3.30
CA PHE A 492 -20.22 -25.56 -2.25
C PHE A 492 -21.47 -25.13 -1.49
N THR A 493 -21.26 -24.70 -0.26
CA THR A 493 -22.30 -24.14 0.62
C THR A 493 -21.77 -22.85 1.25
N ILE A 494 -22.67 -21.89 1.52
CA ILE A 494 -22.32 -20.70 2.29
C ILE A 494 -22.56 -21.03 3.77
N SER A 495 -21.62 -20.62 4.65
CA SER A 495 -21.76 -20.84 6.09
C SER A 495 -23.07 -20.27 6.61
N LYS A 496 -23.86 -21.07 7.31
CA LYS A 496 -25.11 -20.62 7.93
C LYS A 496 -24.90 -19.77 9.18
N GLU A 497 -23.74 -19.90 9.81
CA GLU A 497 -23.41 -19.18 11.06
C GLU A 497 -23.11 -17.71 10.82
N THR A 498 -22.50 -17.39 9.69
CA THR A 498 -22.10 -16.02 9.34
C THR A 498 -22.81 -15.50 8.11
N GLY A 499 -23.16 -16.37 7.18
CA GLY A 499 -23.47 -16.00 5.81
C GLY A 499 -22.24 -15.46 5.08
N ALA A 500 -22.37 -15.14 3.79
CA ALA A 500 -21.38 -14.42 3.02
C ALA A 500 -22.08 -13.72 1.85
N VAL A 501 -21.73 -12.47 1.55
CA VAL A 501 -22.40 -11.67 0.53
C VAL A 501 -21.41 -11.08 -0.47
N PRO A 502 -21.83 -10.84 -1.74
CA PRO A 502 -21.01 -10.15 -2.71
C PRO A 502 -20.49 -8.80 -2.18
N GLY A 503 -19.20 -8.53 -2.42
CA GLY A 503 -18.52 -7.36 -1.87
C GLY A 503 -17.76 -7.62 -0.56
N GLU A 504 -18.04 -8.73 0.15
CA GLU A 504 -17.20 -9.20 1.26
C GLU A 504 -16.05 -10.06 0.70
N ARG A 505 -14.93 -10.05 1.40
CA ARG A 505 -13.84 -11.01 1.13
C ARG A 505 -14.25 -12.38 1.65
N ILE A 506 -14.15 -13.39 0.79
CA ILE A 506 -14.54 -14.76 1.12
C ILE A 506 -13.36 -15.73 0.96
N VAL A 507 -13.40 -16.80 1.73
CA VAL A 507 -12.51 -17.96 1.62
C VAL A 507 -13.33 -19.24 1.64
N GLY A 508 -12.86 -20.25 0.92
CA GLY A 508 -13.44 -21.60 0.94
C GLY A 508 -12.64 -22.50 1.86
N ILE A 509 -13.34 -23.31 2.63
CA ILE A 509 -12.73 -24.39 3.41
C ILE A 509 -13.23 -25.72 2.84
N THR A 510 -12.31 -26.60 2.43
CA THR A 510 -12.65 -27.93 1.94
C THR A 510 -13.11 -28.80 3.12
N MET A 511 -14.37 -29.27 3.07
CA MET A 511 -14.95 -30.18 4.06
C MET A 511 -14.94 -31.60 3.49
N PRO A 512 -14.33 -32.57 4.18
CA PRO A 512 -14.32 -33.96 3.70
C PRO A 512 -15.74 -34.50 3.53
N GLY A 513 -16.12 -34.88 2.30
CA GLY A 513 -17.43 -35.42 1.96
C GLY A 513 -18.56 -34.40 1.72
N GLU A 514 -18.36 -33.10 2.00
CA GLU A 514 -19.39 -32.07 1.89
C GLU A 514 -19.08 -31.02 0.81
N GLY A 515 -17.86 -31.03 0.25
CA GLY A 515 -17.42 -30.02 -0.73
C GLY A 515 -16.72 -28.83 -0.08
N VAL A 516 -17.00 -27.61 -0.55
CA VAL A 516 -16.37 -26.38 -0.07
C VAL A 516 -17.39 -25.53 0.68
N THR A 517 -17.09 -25.18 1.93
CA THR A 517 -17.90 -24.21 2.69
C THR A 517 -17.28 -22.83 2.58
N ILE A 518 -18.08 -21.85 2.16
CA ILE A 518 -17.67 -20.45 1.96
C ILE A 518 -17.91 -19.67 3.24
N TYR A 519 -16.85 -19.00 3.72
CA TYR A 519 -16.88 -18.12 4.88
C TYR A 519 -16.43 -16.71 4.50
N PRO A 520 -16.98 -15.65 5.12
CA PRO A 520 -16.34 -14.35 5.10
C PRO A 520 -15.04 -14.41 5.91
N ILE A 521 -14.01 -13.67 5.49
CA ILE A 521 -12.65 -13.75 6.07
C ILE A 521 -12.61 -13.40 7.60
N PHE A 522 -13.61 -12.68 8.10
CA PHE A 522 -13.71 -12.29 9.49
C PHE A 522 -14.44 -13.33 10.38
N ALA A 523 -14.86 -14.48 9.83
CA ALA A 523 -15.55 -15.52 10.58
C ALA A 523 -14.62 -16.18 11.62
N ARG A 524 -15.06 -16.24 12.88
CA ARG A 524 -14.30 -16.89 13.95
C ARG A 524 -14.15 -18.40 13.73
N ALA A 525 -15.13 -19.00 13.07
CA ALA A 525 -15.07 -20.41 12.68
C ALA A 525 -13.81 -20.77 11.87
N LEU A 526 -13.13 -19.80 11.25
CA LEU A 526 -11.88 -20.00 10.52
C LEU A 526 -10.71 -20.37 11.46
N GLU A 527 -10.75 -19.97 12.74
CA GLU A 527 -9.69 -20.24 13.72
C GLU A 527 -9.42 -21.74 13.91
N GLN A 528 -10.45 -22.58 13.78
CA GLN A 528 -10.32 -24.04 13.88
C GLN A 528 -9.54 -24.67 12.72
N PHE A 529 -9.38 -23.96 11.61
CA PHE A 529 -8.69 -24.42 10.41
C PHE A 529 -7.28 -23.83 10.24
N ASP A 530 -6.82 -23.00 11.19
CA ASP A 530 -5.50 -22.34 11.14
C ASP A 530 -4.32 -23.30 11.02
N SER A 531 -4.45 -24.49 11.64
CA SER A 531 -3.43 -25.55 11.58
C SER A 531 -3.52 -26.42 10.31
N GLN A 532 -4.47 -26.16 9.41
CA GLN A 532 -4.77 -26.97 8.23
C GLN A 532 -4.81 -26.10 6.96
N PRO A 533 -3.68 -25.48 6.57
CA PRO A 533 -3.64 -24.55 5.45
C PRO A 533 -3.97 -25.18 4.10
N GLU A 534 -3.81 -26.51 3.97
CA GLU A 534 -4.16 -27.27 2.76
C GLU A 534 -5.67 -27.30 2.46
N ARG A 535 -6.51 -26.98 3.45
CA ARG A 535 -7.97 -26.92 3.29
C ARG A 535 -8.48 -25.57 2.81
N TRP A 536 -7.65 -24.54 2.81
CA TRP A 536 -8.02 -23.20 2.46
C TRP A 536 -7.98 -22.99 0.94
N ILE A 537 -9.04 -22.38 0.40
CA ILE A 537 -9.14 -21.98 -1.00
C ILE A 537 -9.44 -20.49 -1.06
N ASP A 538 -8.66 -19.73 -1.83
CA ASP A 538 -8.96 -18.34 -2.11
C ASP A 538 -10.13 -18.23 -3.08
N LEU A 539 -11.19 -17.53 -2.66
CA LEU A 539 -12.40 -17.32 -3.44
C LEU A 539 -12.68 -15.84 -3.62
N ALA A 540 -13.26 -15.50 -4.74
CA ALA A 540 -13.73 -14.16 -5.03
C ALA A 540 -15.12 -14.18 -5.66
N TRP A 541 -15.93 -13.18 -5.34
CA TRP A 541 -17.22 -12.99 -6.00
C TRP A 541 -17.05 -12.60 -7.46
N ASP A 542 -17.91 -13.13 -8.34
CA ASP A 542 -17.98 -12.68 -9.73
C ASP A 542 -18.91 -11.47 -9.85
N SER A 543 -18.50 -10.45 -10.59
CA SER A 543 -19.25 -9.21 -10.78
C SER A 543 -20.58 -9.36 -11.57
N ALA A 544 -20.86 -10.54 -12.07
CA ALA A 544 -22.06 -10.81 -12.91
C ALA A 544 -23.35 -11.14 -12.13
N ALA A 545 -23.34 -11.15 -10.80
CA ALA A 545 -24.48 -11.57 -9.98
C ALA A 545 -25.38 -10.41 -9.57
N SER A 546 -26.24 -9.93 -10.46
CA SER A 546 -27.06 -8.76 -10.17
C SER A 546 -28.44 -9.02 -9.55
N ASP A 547 -28.97 -10.24 -9.54
CA ASP A 547 -30.36 -10.50 -9.09
C ASP A 547 -30.51 -11.59 -8.00
N GLN A 548 -29.43 -12.20 -7.54
CA GLN A 548 -29.50 -13.20 -6.47
C GLN A 548 -29.39 -12.58 -5.09
N LYS A 549 -30.10 -13.17 -4.12
CA LYS A 549 -29.98 -12.82 -2.70
C LYS A 549 -29.07 -13.83 -1.99
N PHE A 550 -28.29 -13.34 -1.02
CA PHE A 550 -27.29 -14.10 -0.29
C PHE A 550 -27.54 -13.99 1.21
N PRO A 551 -27.29 -15.05 1.99
CA PRO A 551 -27.51 -15.06 3.42
C PRO A 551 -26.46 -14.19 4.15
N ALA A 552 -26.93 -13.35 5.06
CA ALA A 552 -26.12 -12.54 5.95
C ALA A 552 -26.67 -12.58 7.36
N ARG A 553 -25.85 -12.85 8.36
CA ARG A 553 -26.28 -12.89 9.76
C ARG A 553 -25.83 -11.65 10.51
N ILE A 554 -26.74 -11.02 11.23
CA ILE A 554 -26.49 -9.82 12.04
C ILE A 554 -26.95 -10.04 13.49
N ASN A 555 -26.25 -9.45 14.44
CA ASN A 555 -26.60 -9.41 15.84
C ASN A 555 -27.03 -8.00 16.22
N ILE A 556 -28.19 -7.89 16.86
CA ILE A 556 -28.77 -6.62 17.29
C ILE A 556 -28.99 -6.67 18.81
N VAL A 557 -28.55 -5.63 19.51
CA VAL A 557 -28.90 -5.41 20.91
C VAL A 557 -30.11 -4.45 20.93
N LEU A 558 -31.25 -4.95 21.39
CA LEU A 558 -32.52 -4.25 21.33
C LEU A 558 -33.02 -3.95 22.74
N LEU A 559 -33.59 -2.76 22.93
CA LEU A 559 -34.30 -2.39 24.16
C LEU A 559 -35.57 -3.24 24.31
N ASN A 560 -35.86 -3.67 25.52
CA ASN A 560 -37.05 -4.47 25.84
C ASN A 560 -38.28 -3.55 26.00
N GLU A 561 -38.73 -2.95 24.87
CA GLU A 561 -39.85 -2.04 24.80
C GLU A 561 -40.93 -2.58 23.87
N ILE A 562 -42.19 -2.16 24.10
CA ILE A 562 -43.32 -2.50 23.23
C ILE A 562 -43.10 -1.90 21.84
N GLY A 563 -43.12 -2.75 20.81
CA GLY A 563 -42.92 -2.33 19.43
C GLY A 563 -41.46 -2.27 18.96
N ALA A 564 -40.46 -2.56 19.80
CA ALA A 564 -39.06 -2.54 19.42
C ALA A 564 -38.75 -3.52 18.28
N LEU A 565 -39.26 -4.73 18.33
CA LEU A 565 -39.11 -5.74 17.28
C LEU A 565 -39.78 -5.30 15.96
N ALA A 566 -40.96 -4.65 16.07
CA ALA A 566 -41.66 -4.15 14.88
C ALA A 566 -40.85 -3.08 14.14
N GLN A 567 -40.15 -2.19 14.87
CA GLN A 567 -39.28 -1.19 14.25
C GLN A 567 -38.12 -1.84 13.50
N VAL A 568 -37.51 -2.92 14.04
CA VAL A 568 -36.42 -3.66 13.39
C VAL A 568 -36.92 -4.31 12.09
N THR A 569 -38.03 -5.07 12.16
CA THR A 569 -38.58 -5.77 10.99
C THR A 569 -39.05 -4.82 9.91
N GLN A 570 -39.61 -3.66 10.30
CA GLN A 570 -40.02 -2.61 9.36
C GLN A 570 -38.81 -2.04 8.61
N VAL A 571 -37.72 -1.69 9.30
CA VAL A 571 -36.52 -1.15 8.64
C VAL A 571 -35.94 -2.14 7.63
N ILE A 572 -35.89 -3.43 8.00
CA ILE A 572 -35.37 -4.47 7.11
C ILE A 572 -36.26 -4.59 5.86
N GLY A 573 -37.59 -4.60 6.05
CA GLY A 573 -38.54 -4.67 4.95
C GLY A 573 -38.51 -3.43 4.04
N ASP A 574 -38.45 -2.23 4.61
CA ASP A 574 -38.38 -0.96 3.88
C ASP A 574 -37.13 -0.84 3.03
N GLN A 575 -36.03 -1.47 3.45
CA GLN A 575 -34.77 -1.56 2.70
C GLN A 575 -34.75 -2.73 1.69
N GLY A 576 -35.81 -3.55 1.60
CA GLY A 576 -35.89 -4.67 0.67
C GLY A 576 -35.16 -5.94 1.13
N GLY A 577 -34.71 -6.01 2.38
CA GLY A 577 -34.17 -7.20 3.01
C GLY A 577 -35.29 -8.22 3.31
N ASN A 578 -34.97 -9.52 3.19
CA ASN A 578 -35.84 -10.59 3.65
C ASN A 578 -35.27 -11.23 4.91
N ILE A 579 -36.14 -11.55 5.88
CA ILE A 579 -35.76 -12.25 7.11
C ILE A 579 -36.02 -13.73 6.90
N ASP A 580 -34.96 -14.55 6.93
CA ASP A 580 -35.06 -16.01 6.79
C ASP A 580 -35.18 -16.67 8.17
N GLU A 581 -34.40 -16.24 9.15
CA GLU A 581 -34.41 -16.75 10.52
C GLU A 581 -34.27 -15.60 11.51
N LEU A 582 -35.00 -15.69 12.63
CA LEU A 582 -34.93 -14.72 13.72
C LEU A 582 -34.93 -15.46 15.05
N GLN A 583 -33.87 -15.26 15.85
CA GLN A 583 -33.76 -15.82 17.20
C GLN A 583 -33.60 -14.70 18.21
N MET A 584 -34.35 -14.78 19.29
CA MET A 584 -34.30 -13.82 20.38
C MET A 584 -33.76 -14.49 21.63
N MET A 585 -32.72 -13.94 22.22
CA MET A 585 -32.06 -14.46 23.39
C MET A 585 -32.10 -13.42 24.52
N ALA A 586 -32.52 -13.89 25.73
CA ALA A 586 -32.46 -13.05 26.90
C ALA A 586 -31.00 -12.82 27.32
N ARG A 587 -30.62 -11.57 27.53
CA ARG A 587 -29.25 -11.21 27.95
C ARG A 587 -29.12 -11.48 29.45
N GLN A 588 -28.16 -12.36 29.83
CA GLN A 588 -27.93 -12.70 31.21
C GLN A 588 -27.57 -11.45 32.05
N GLY A 589 -28.35 -11.19 33.10
CA GLY A 589 -28.08 -10.12 34.07
C GLY A 589 -28.63 -8.73 33.75
N VAL A 590 -29.22 -8.51 32.56
CA VAL A 590 -29.76 -7.19 32.14
C VAL A 590 -31.19 -7.39 31.64
N ARG A 591 -32.20 -6.92 32.41
CA ARG A 591 -33.63 -7.07 32.05
C ARG A 591 -34.12 -6.13 30.96
N ASP A 592 -33.37 -5.05 30.71
CA ASP A 592 -33.81 -3.96 29.83
C ASP A 592 -33.38 -4.16 28.36
N PHE A 593 -32.60 -5.22 28.08
CA PHE A 593 -32.10 -5.51 26.73
C PHE A 593 -32.21 -6.98 26.40
N PHE A 594 -32.39 -7.30 25.13
CA PHE A 594 -32.23 -8.66 24.62
C PHE A 594 -31.40 -8.66 23.33
N ASP A 595 -30.73 -9.76 23.09
CA ASP A 595 -29.94 -9.97 21.88
C ASP A 595 -30.81 -10.65 20.83
N LEU A 596 -30.84 -10.07 19.62
CA LEU A 596 -31.58 -10.56 18.48
C LEU A 596 -30.59 -11.01 17.43
N ASP A 597 -30.63 -12.26 17.07
CA ASP A 597 -29.85 -12.85 15.98
C ASP A 597 -30.76 -13.01 14.77
N ILE A 598 -30.39 -12.41 13.64
CA ILE A 598 -31.20 -12.41 12.43
C ILE A 598 -30.37 -12.89 11.24
N LEU A 599 -30.87 -13.89 10.54
CA LEU A 599 -30.40 -14.28 9.22
C LEU A 599 -31.22 -13.53 8.17
N LEU A 600 -30.54 -12.69 7.38
CA LEU A 600 -31.11 -11.88 6.32
C LEU A 600 -30.72 -12.41 4.95
N GLU A 601 -31.59 -12.25 3.98
CA GLU A 601 -31.25 -12.35 2.56
C GLU A 601 -31.07 -10.95 1.95
N VAL A 602 -29.87 -10.67 1.47
CA VAL A 602 -29.48 -9.38 0.89
C VAL A 602 -28.77 -9.57 -0.46
N HIS A 603 -28.71 -8.54 -1.29
CA HIS A 603 -28.08 -8.61 -2.61
C HIS A 603 -26.55 -8.57 -2.53
N ASP A 604 -25.99 -7.69 -1.68
CA ASP A 604 -24.57 -7.46 -1.55
C ASP A 604 -24.22 -6.80 -0.19
N ALA A 605 -22.93 -6.56 0.03
CA ALA A 605 -22.44 -5.90 1.24
C ALA A 605 -22.91 -4.45 1.38
N ARG A 606 -23.20 -3.75 0.27
CA ARG A 606 -23.74 -2.38 0.31
C ARG A 606 -25.16 -2.39 0.82
N HIS A 607 -26.02 -3.24 0.27
CA HIS A 607 -27.38 -3.43 0.73
C HIS A 607 -27.45 -3.82 2.22
N LEU A 608 -26.56 -4.72 2.67
CA LEU A 608 -26.43 -5.09 4.08
C LEU A 608 -26.05 -3.89 4.95
N ASN A 609 -25.09 -3.07 4.51
CA ASN A 609 -24.67 -1.88 5.25
C ASN A 609 -25.77 -0.83 5.34
N ASP A 610 -26.59 -0.66 4.29
CA ASP A 610 -27.72 0.25 4.31
C ASP A 610 -28.76 -0.20 5.36
N ILE A 611 -29.07 -1.50 5.44
CA ILE A 611 -29.93 -2.08 6.48
C ILE A 611 -29.32 -1.81 7.88
N ILE A 612 -28.06 -2.09 8.10
CA ILE A 612 -27.37 -1.85 9.38
C ILE A 612 -27.41 -0.37 9.76
N ALA A 613 -27.15 0.52 8.79
CA ALA A 613 -27.25 1.96 9.01
C ALA A 613 -28.67 2.40 9.38
N GLY A 614 -29.68 1.91 8.66
CA GLY A 614 -31.08 2.17 8.97
C GLY A 614 -31.50 1.68 10.37
N LEU A 615 -31.04 0.52 10.78
CA LEU A 615 -31.28 -0.03 12.12
C LEU A 615 -30.65 0.84 13.22
N ARG A 616 -29.42 1.32 13.01
CA ARG A 616 -28.74 2.20 13.98
C ARG A 616 -29.41 3.55 14.19
N THR A 617 -30.30 3.98 13.32
CA THR A 617 -31.07 5.22 13.49
C THR A 617 -32.26 5.08 14.43
N LYS A 618 -32.63 3.86 14.82
CA LYS A 618 -33.80 3.60 15.67
C LYS A 618 -33.44 3.65 17.15
N ASN A 619 -34.23 4.36 17.94
CA ASN A 619 -33.98 4.54 19.38
C ASN A 619 -34.02 3.22 20.18
N ALA A 620 -34.82 2.25 19.72
CA ALA A 620 -34.91 0.93 20.33
C ALA A 620 -33.65 0.05 20.10
N VAL A 621 -32.77 0.42 19.14
CA VAL A 621 -31.59 -0.35 18.78
C VAL A 621 -30.36 0.24 19.47
N SER A 622 -29.78 -0.50 20.40
CA SER A 622 -28.57 -0.10 21.14
C SER A 622 -27.28 -0.38 20.36
N ALA A 623 -27.23 -1.52 19.68
CA ALA A 623 -26.07 -1.89 18.85
C ALA A 623 -26.49 -2.83 17.72
N VAL A 624 -25.81 -2.73 16.58
CA VAL A 624 -25.94 -3.66 15.45
C VAL A 624 -24.53 -4.02 14.96
N SER A 625 -24.29 -5.31 14.82
CA SER A 625 -23.02 -5.83 14.30
C SER A 625 -23.24 -7.00 13.34
N ARG A 626 -22.31 -7.18 12.42
CA ARG A 626 -22.20 -8.38 11.58
C ARG A 626 -21.87 -9.58 12.48
N ALA A 627 -22.56 -10.71 12.33
CA ALA A 627 -22.21 -11.92 13.07
C ALA A 627 -20.84 -12.45 12.60
N THR A 628 -20.00 -12.81 13.56
CA THR A 628 -18.67 -13.38 13.32
C THR A 628 -18.63 -14.90 13.52
N GLY A 629 -19.73 -15.51 13.95
CA GLY A 629 -19.85 -16.92 14.26
C GLY A 629 -19.30 -17.27 15.63
#